data_b105d4a9628876759c2da025fbe972e9
#
_entry.id   b105d4a9628876759c2da025fbe972e9
#
_cell.length_a   1.000
_cell.length_b   1.000
_cell.length_c   1.000
_cell.angle_alpha   90.00
_cell.angle_beta   90.00
_cell.angle_gamma   90.00
#
_symmetry.space_group_name_H-M   'P 1'
#
loop_
_entity.id
_entity.type
_entity.pdbx_description
1 polymer ?
#
loop_
_entity_poly.entity_id
_entity_poly.type
_entity_poly.pdbx_seq_one_letter_code
_entity_poly.pdbx_strand_id
1 'polypeptide(L)'
;CAAFRGVVSWHFWVRRSCREYYRTGFGKEIGGAGSRFSVLGEPALFPLAWRSCARVGPVADEKRGQVLLNRLQRALGLQTIPAVFFTSAAVAALFVALAIPFDAEVGQGFGAVTAWVARHLGWFYILSVSVLLAFLIFLAVSRYGTIRLGSDDACPDYSNLTWFTMLFAAGIGTILMFWGVAEPISHFAQPPFSGVEPESERAARDAMTVAMYHFGLHTWTIFALPGLAIGYFAYRHDLPMRVSSLFYPLLGERIYGPLGAAVDVVAVLGTLFGVATSLGLGTLQLNSGLAYLFEVPKTGWVQVAIIACITGVAATSVALGLDKGIRRLSQANIVLSIVLIVFVAVVGPTVFIAEGMVQTLGDYLDALPWLAFWTQAFSESDWQRQWTLFYWAWTISWA
;
A
#
# COMPACT_ATOMS: atom_id res chain seq x y z
N CYS A 1 27.46 -7.11 6.97
CA CYS A 1 28.22 -5.89 7.37
C CYS A 1 28.58 -4.98 6.20
N ALA A 2 28.85 -5.49 5.01
CA ALA A 2 29.18 -4.67 3.83
C ALA A 2 27.95 -3.92 3.27
N ALA A 3 26.77 -4.52 3.25
CA ALA A 3 25.52 -3.91 2.79
C ALA A 3 25.07 -2.75 3.69
N PHE A 4 25.28 -2.86 5.00
CA PHE A 4 24.95 -1.76 5.96
C PHE A 4 25.90 -0.56 5.83
N ARG A 5 27.17 -0.78 5.46
CA ARG A 5 28.10 0.30 5.17
C ARG A 5 27.76 1.06 3.88
N GLY A 6 27.23 0.36 2.87
CA GLY A 6 26.78 0.97 1.61
C GLY A 6 25.64 1.96 1.80
N VAL A 7 24.65 1.62 2.61
CA VAL A 7 23.47 2.49 2.89
C VAL A 7 23.88 3.72 3.69
N VAL A 8 24.76 3.59 4.69
CA VAL A 8 25.25 4.72 5.51
C VAL A 8 26.19 5.63 4.72
N SER A 9 27.07 5.06 3.88
CA SER A 9 27.98 5.83 3.01
C SER A 9 27.23 6.61 1.93
N TRP A 10 26.13 6.05 1.38
CA TRP A 10 25.31 6.68 0.36
C TRP A 10 24.57 7.92 0.89
N HIS A 11 24.05 7.89 2.13
CA HIS A 11 23.42 9.05 2.78
C HIS A 11 24.39 10.21 3.05
N PHE A 12 25.64 9.90 3.32
CA PHE A 12 26.65 10.93 3.56
C PHE A 12 27.10 11.64 2.28
N TRP A 13 27.19 10.88 1.17
CA TRP A 13 27.59 11.40 -0.13
C TRP A 13 26.50 12.28 -0.77
N VAL A 14 25.24 11.86 -0.74
CA VAL A 14 24.10 12.63 -1.28
C VAL A 14 23.91 13.96 -0.52
N ARG A 15 24.04 13.97 0.80
CA ARG A 15 23.99 15.23 1.60
C ARG A 15 25.12 16.20 1.28
N ARG A 16 26.28 15.70 0.91
CA ARG A 16 27.44 16.54 0.61
C ARG A 16 27.27 17.20 -0.76
N SER A 17 26.89 16.45 -1.76
CA SER A 17 26.69 16.97 -3.13
C SER A 17 25.55 17.98 -3.23
N CYS A 18 24.38 17.73 -2.60
CA CYS A 18 23.28 18.70 -2.57
C CYS A 18 23.64 19.96 -1.79
N ARG A 19 24.39 19.85 -0.70
CA ARG A 19 24.79 21.01 0.11
C ARG A 19 25.84 21.89 -0.59
N GLU A 20 26.72 21.30 -1.40
CA GLU A 20 27.67 22.02 -2.22
C GLU A 20 26.99 22.73 -3.41
N TYR A 21 26.02 22.11 -4.04
CA TYR A 21 25.22 22.72 -5.11
C TYR A 21 24.48 23.99 -4.65
N TYR A 22 23.85 23.97 -3.48
CA TYR A 22 23.19 25.15 -2.90
C TYR A 22 24.16 26.20 -2.33
N ARG A 23 25.38 25.81 -2.01
CA ARG A 23 26.38 26.73 -1.42
C ARG A 23 27.16 27.52 -2.47
N THR A 24 27.25 27.05 -3.69
CA THR A 24 28.00 27.67 -4.80
C THR A 24 27.24 28.76 -5.57
N GLY A 25 26.01 29.05 -5.21
CA GLY A 25 25.30 30.26 -5.72
C GLY A 25 25.04 30.32 -7.22
N PHE A 26 25.11 29.20 -7.95
CA PHE A 26 24.98 29.18 -9.43
C PHE A 26 23.52 29.29 -9.93
N GLY A 27 22.55 29.57 -9.06
CA GLY A 27 21.12 29.68 -9.36
C GLY A 27 20.61 31.10 -9.63
N LYS A 28 21.47 32.11 -9.82
CA LYS A 28 21.03 33.52 -9.93
C LYS A 28 21.51 34.31 -11.16
N GLU A 29 21.83 33.68 -12.25
CA GLU A 29 22.07 34.45 -13.50
C GLU A 29 21.78 33.58 -14.75
N ILE A 30 20.55 33.38 -15.14
CA ILE A 30 20.16 33.22 -16.56
C ILE A 30 18.78 33.88 -16.75
N GLY A 31 18.80 35.18 -16.71
CA GLY A 31 17.77 36.03 -17.29
C GLY A 31 18.43 36.99 -18.24
N GLY A 32 18.38 36.69 -19.56
CA GLY A 32 18.73 37.65 -20.63
C GLY A 32 20.05 37.34 -21.33
N ALA A 33 19.97 36.66 -22.46
CA ALA A 33 20.64 36.99 -23.70
C ALA A 33 20.54 35.81 -24.70
N GLY A 34 19.77 35.98 -25.76
CA GLY A 34 19.86 35.11 -26.93
C GLY A 34 21.17 35.34 -27.64
N SER A 35 21.84 34.29 -28.03
CA SER A 35 22.57 34.10 -29.28
C SER A 35 23.70 33.07 -29.14
N ARG A 36 23.65 32.10 -30.04
CA ARG A 36 24.78 31.38 -30.68
C ARG A 36 25.82 30.71 -29.79
N PHE A 37 25.68 29.38 -29.66
CA PHE A 37 26.85 28.51 -29.71
C PHE A 37 26.52 27.25 -30.53
N SER A 38 27.02 27.24 -31.78
CA SER A 38 27.32 26.04 -32.53
C SER A 38 28.74 25.64 -32.18
N VAL A 39 29.00 24.36 -31.98
CA VAL A 39 30.13 23.62 -32.52
C VAL A 39 30.39 22.32 -31.72
N LEU A 40 30.34 21.22 -32.48
CA LEU A 40 31.06 19.96 -32.39
C LEU A 40 30.58 18.84 -31.45
N GLY A 41 30.17 17.77 -32.13
CA GLY A 41 30.39 16.40 -31.66
C GLY A 41 29.14 15.56 -31.40
N GLU A 42 28.35 15.24 -32.43
CA GLU A 42 27.43 14.09 -32.34
C GLU A 42 28.22 12.78 -32.22
N PRO A 43 27.73 11.83 -31.46
CA PRO A 43 27.59 10.48 -31.96
C PRO A 43 26.12 10.15 -32.22
N ALA A 44 25.83 9.95 -33.46
CA ALA A 44 24.61 9.36 -33.98
C ALA A 44 24.37 8.01 -33.33
N LEU A 45 23.20 7.85 -32.61
CA LEU A 45 22.44 6.63 -32.45
C LEU A 45 21.27 6.84 -31.45
N PHE A 46 20.38 7.79 -31.78
CA PHE A 46 19.01 7.75 -31.24
C PHE A 46 18.04 8.18 -32.37
N PRO A 47 17.20 7.28 -32.86
CA PRO A 47 16.32 7.57 -33.97
C PRO A 47 15.05 8.30 -33.54
N LEU A 48 14.78 9.43 -34.17
CA LEU A 48 13.51 9.89 -34.77
C LEU A 48 12.15 9.67 -34.06
N ALA A 49 12.09 9.28 -32.80
CA ALA A 49 10.80 9.10 -32.10
C ALA A 49 10.25 10.38 -31.41
N TRP A 50 11.06 11.42 -31.23
CA TRP A 50 10.68 12.61 -30.43
C TRP A 50 10.04 13.74 -31.24
N ARG A 51 9.99 13.67 -32.57
CA ARG A 51 9.33 14.67 -33.41
C ARG A 51 7.87 14.38 -33.78
N SER A 52 7.30 13.26 -33.29
CA SER A 52 5.90 12.88 -33.56
C SER A 52 4.89 13.31 -32.50
N CYS A 53 5.30 13.78 -31.34
CA CYS A 53 4.34 14.19 -30.27
C CYS A 53 3.67 15.55 -30.50
N ALA A 54 4.06 16.31 -31.52
CA ALA A 54 3.46 17.64 -31.81
C ALA A 54 2.35 17.62 -32.86
N ARG A 55 1.89 16.46 -33.33
CA ARG A 55 0.79 16.34 -34.29
C ARG A 55 -0.09 15.14 -33.99
N VAL A 56 -0.74 15.13 -32.82
CA VAL A 56 -1.98 14.38 -32.69
C VAL A 56 -3.09 15.36 -33.10
N GLY A 57 -3.41 15.36 -34.36
CA GLY A 57 -4.65 15.92 -34.85
C GLY A 57 -5.84 15.21 -34.19
N PRO A 58 -7.05 15.81 -34.18
CA PRO A 58 -8.19 15.20 -33.55
C PRO A 58 -8.42 13.81 -34.14
N VAL A 59 -8.36 12.78 -33.27
CA VAL A 59 -8.73 11.41 -33.66
C VAL A 59 -10.23 11.45 -33.99
N ALA A 60 -10.51 11.43 -35.27
CA ALA A 60 -11.87 11.34 -35.79
C ALA A 60 -12.38 9.93 -35.56
N ASP A 61 -12.91 9.68 -34.40
CA ASP A 61 -13.94 8.72 -34.02
C ASP A 61 -14.03 8.62 -32.47
N GLU A 62 -14.27 9.77 -31.84
CA GLU A 62 -14.58 9.77 -30.41
C GLU A 62 -15.98 9.17 -30.23
N LYS A 63 -16.05 7.93 -29.77
CA LYS A 63 -17.31 7.24 -29.52
C LYS A 63 -18.22 8.14 -28.69
N ARG A 64 -19.51 8.28 -29.07
CA ARG A 64 -20.50 9.18 -28.43
C ARG A 64 -20.49 9.15 -26.88
N GLY A 65 -20.19 8.00 -26.29
CA GLY A 65 -20.04 7.84 -24.84
C GLY A 65 -18.84 8.60 -24.25
N GLN A 66 -17.70 8.65 -24.94
CA GLN A 66 -16.52 9.40 -24.47
C GLN A 66 -16.76 10.91 -24.50
N VAL A 67 -17.47 11.41 -25.51
CA VAL A 67 -17.86 12.82 -25.58
C VAL A 67 -18.73 13.23 -24.41
N LEU A 68 -19.70 12.39 -24.02
CA LEU A 68 -20.56 12.65 -22.85
C LEU A 68 -19.75 12.67 -21.54
N LEU A 69 -18.90 11.67 -21.33
CA LEU A 69 -18.03 11.59 -20.14
C LEU A 69 -17.09 12.80 -20.04
N ASN A 70 -16.50 13.24 -21.14
CA ASN A 70 -15.65 14.42 -21.20
C ASN A 70 -16.42 15.73 -20.95
N ARG A 71 -17.71 15.81 -21.33
CA ARG A 71 -18.58 16.95 -20.99
C ARG A 71 -18.91 16.97 -19.51
N LEU A 72 -19.30 15.84 -18.94
CA LEU A 72 -19.58 15.70 -17.51
C LEU A 72 -18.35 16.04 -16.66
N GLN A 73 -17.19 15.54 -17.04
CA GLN A 73 -15.92 15.84 -16.37
C GLN A 73 -15.66 17.36 -16.34
N ARG A 74 -15.83 18.04 -17.47
CA ARG A 74 -15.63 19.49 -17.57
C ARG A 74 -16.68 20.27 -16.76
N ALA A 75 -17.92 19.82 -16.81
CA ALA A 75 -19.02 20.47 -16.06
C ALA A 75 -18.83 20.35 -14.54
N LEU A 76 -18.24 19.24 -14.08
CA LEU A 76 -17.94 18.98 -12.67
C LEU A 76 -16.57 19.49 -12.23
N GLY A 77 -15.75 20.05 -13.13
CA GLY A 77 -14.40 20.53 -12.82
C GLY A 77 -13.42 19.43 -12.41
N LEU A 78 -13.66 18.18 -12.78
CA LEU A 78 -12.84 17.03 -12.37
C LEU A 78 -11.56 16.94 -13.18
N GLN A 79 -10.44 16.76 -12.49
CA GLN A 79 -9.12 16.48 -13.09
C GLN A 79 -8.81 14.98 -13.00
N THR A 80 -9.54 14.15 -13.75
CA THR A 80 -9.44 12.68 -13.69
C THR A 80 -9.57 12.07 -15.09
N ILE A 81 -9.29 10.79 -15.22
CA ILE A 81 -9.57 10.02 -16.44
C ILE A 81 -11.06 9.65 -16.42
N PRO A 82 -11.90 10.24 -17.31
CA PRO A 82 -13.36 10.12 -17.19
C PRO A 82 -13.85 8.67 -17.21
N ALA A 83 -13.29 7.84 -18.10
CA ALA A 83 -13.67 6.42 -18.22
C ALA A 83 -13.41 5.65 -16.93
N VAL A 84 -12.26 5.86 -16.28
CA VAL A 84 -11.92 5.19 -15.03
C VAL A 84 -12.82 5.67 -13.89
N PHE A 85 -12.92 6.99 -13.71
CA PHE A 85 -13.71 7.58 -12.63
C PHE A 85 -15.19 7.19 -12.69
N PHE A 86 -15.85 7.46 -13.82
CA PHE A 86 -17.29 7.21 -13.90
C PHE A 86 -17.65 5.72 -13.90
N THR A 87 -16.79 4.85 -14.48
CA THR A 87 -17.02 3.40 -14.42
C THR A 87 -16.85 2.89 -12.99
N SER A 88 -15.80 3.27 -12.30
CA SER A 88 -15.59 2.87 -10.90
C SER A 88 -16.70 3.40 -9.98
N ALA A 89 -17.09 4.65 -10.15
CA ALA A 89 -18.18 5.26 -9.38
C ALA A 89 -19.53 4.57 -9.65
N ALA A 90 -19.81 4.22 -10.90
CA ALA A 90 -21.04 3.52 -11.26
C ALA A 90 -21.10 2.10 -10.66
N VAL A 91 -19.97 1.36 -10.74
CA VAL A 91 -19.89 0.01 -10.13
C VAL A 91 -20.03 0.10 -8.61
N ALA A 92 -19.35 1.05 -7.96
CA ALA A 92 -19.46 1.26 -6.51
C ALA A 92 -20.90 1.65 -6.09
N ALA A 93 -21.53 2.57 -6.83
CA ALA A 93 -22.90 2.99 -6.57
C ALA A 93 -23.90 1.82 -6.77
N LEU A 94 -23.73 1.03 -7.83
CA LEU A 94 -24.54 -0.17 -8.08
C LEU A 94 -24.36 -1.19 -6.95
N PHE A 95 -23.11 -1.43 -6.52
CA PHE A 95 -22.84 -2.32 -5.39
C PHE A 95 -23.57 -1.86 -4.13
N VAL A 96 -23.47 -0.59 -3.75
CA VAL A 96 -24.15 -0.05 -2.57
C VAL A 96 -25.68 -0.15 -2.71
N ALA A 97 -26.22 0.17 -3.90
CA ALA A 97 -27.66 0.08 -4.18
C ALA A 97 -28.20 -1.37 -4.08
N LEU A 98 -27.38 -2.36 -4.37
CA LEU A 98 -27.74 -3.78 -4.21
C LEU A 98 -27.46 -4.31 -2.80
N ALA A 99 -26.34 -3.90 -2.18
CA ALA A 99 -25.94 -4.42 -0.87
C ALA A 99 -26.87 -3.97 0.27
N ILE A 100 -27.50 -2.79 0.16
CA ILE A 100 -28.40 -2.30 1.21
C ILE A 100 -29.71 -3.12 1.26
N PRO A 101 -30.47 -3.30 0.16
CA PRO A 101 -31.74 -4.05 0.19
C PRO A 101 -31.54 -5.59 0.18
N PHE A 102 -30.41 -6.11 -0.28
CA PHE A 102 -30.12 -7.52 -0.45
C PHE A 102 -28.85 -7.94 0.29
N ASP A 103 -28.68 -7.48 1.52
CA ASP A 103 -27.46 -7.69 2.30
C ASP A 103 -27.13 -9.17 2.52
N ALA A 104 -28.14 -10.01 2.78
CA ALA A 104 -27.98 -11.44 2.99
C ALA A 104 -27.56 -12.18 1.71
N GLU A 105 -28.20 -11.90 0.58
CA GLU A 105 -27.90 -12.52 -0.72
C GLU A 105 -26.55 -12.07 -1.25
N VAL A 106 -26.24 -10.78 -1.13
CA VAL A 106 -24.93 -10.21 -1.50
C VAL A 106 -23.84 -10.81 -0.61
N GLY A 107 -24.06 -10.89 0.69
CA GLY A 107 -23.14 -11.51 1.64
C GLY A 107 -22.87 -12.98 1.33
N GLN A 108 -23.91 -13.77 1.04
CA GLN A 108 -23.77 -15.17 0.63
C GLN A 108 -23.00 -15.29 -0.69
N GLY A 109 -23.33 -14.46 -1.69
CA GLY A 109 -22.63 -14.43 -2.97
C GLY A 109 -21.15 -14.16 -2.83
N PHE A 110 -20.77 -13.13 -2.06
CA PHE A 110 -19.36 -12.82 -1.76
C PHE A 110 -18.69 -13.93 -0.97
N GLY A 111 -19.37 -14.52 0.02
CA GLY A 111 -18.88 -15.66 0.78
C GLY A 111 -18.56 -16.86 -0.13
N ALA A 112 -19.47 -17.18 -1.06
CA ALA A 112 -19.28 -18.26 -2.02
C ALA A 112 -18.07 -18.00 -2.95
N VAL A 113 -17.94 -16.78 -3.48
CA VAL A 113 -16.79 -16.38 -4.32
C VAL A 113 -15.49 -16.45 -3.53
N THR A 114 -15.45 -15.91 -2.32
CA THR A 114 -14.28 -15.95 -1.45
C THR A 114 -13.87 -17.39 -1.12
N ALA A 115 -14.83 -18.25 -0.78
CA ALA A 115 -14.59 -19.66 -0.53
C ALA A 115 -14.04 -20.38 -1.78
N TRP A 116 -14.59 -20.07 -2.96
CA TRP A 116 -14.11 -20.62 -4.22
C TRP A 116 -12.65 -20.18 -4.51
N VAL A 117 -12.37 -18.88 -4.40
CA VAL A 117 -11.01 -18.32 -4.60
C VAL A 117 -10.04 -18.96 -3.60
N ALA A 118 -10.39 -18.99 -2.33
CA ALA A 118 -9.52 -19.57 -1.30
C ALA A 118 -9.22 -21.05 -1.55
N ARG A 119 -10.22 -21.81 -2.00
CA ARG A 119 -10.07 -23.24 -2.27
C ARG A 119 -9.23 -23.53 -3.51
N HIS A 120 -9.39 -22.75 -4.59
CA HIS A 120 -8.75 -23.04 -5.87
C HIS A 120 -7.47 -22.25 -6.11
N LEU A 121 -7.36 -21.03 -5.57
CA LEU A 121 -6.25 -20.12 -5.80
C LEU A 121 -5.40 -19.85 -4.53
N GLY A 122 -5.75 -20.45 -3.38
CA GLY A 122 -5.04 -20.22 -2.13
C GLY A 122 -3.53 -20.50 -2.23
N TRP A 123 -3.15 -21.61 -2.85
CA TRP A 123 -1.75 -21.94 -3.11
C TRP A 123 -1.03 -20.88 -3.97
N PHE A 124 -1.75 -20.26 -4.90
CA PHE A 124 -1.19 -19.23 -5.78
C PHE A 124 -0.90 -17.94 -5.00
N TYR A 125 -1.78 -17.53 -4.07
CA TYR A 125 -1.53 -16.38 -3.19
C TYR A 125 -0.27 -16.60 -2.34
N ILE A 126 -0.17 -17.75 -1.66
CA ILE A 126 0.97 -18.08 -0.80
C ILE A 126 2.26 -18.08 -1.60
N LEU A 127 2.29 -18.80 -2.72
CA LEU A 127 3.46 -18.86 -3.59
C LEU A 127 3.85 -17.48 -4.15
N SER A 128 2.86 -16.72 -4.63
CA SER A 128 3.10 -15.40 -5.22
C SER A 128 3.75 -14.45 -4.24
N VAL A 129 3.19 -14.30 -3.02
CA VAL A 129 3.75 -13.39 -2.02
C VAL A 129 5.16 -13.80 -1.62
N SER A 130 5.42 -15.11 -1.49
CA SER A 130 6.75 -15.63 -1.17
C SER A 130 7.77 -15.38 -2.30
N VAL A 131 7.36 -15.57 -3.56
CA VAL A 131 8.19 -15.24 -4.74
C VAL A 131 8.46 -13.73 -4.82
N LEU A 132 7.47 -12.90 -4.55
CA LEU A 132 7.63 -11.45 -4.55
C LEU A 132 8.57 -11.00 -3.43
N LEU A 133 8.54 -11.62 -2.25
CA LEU A 133 9.50 -11.38 -1.17
C LEU A 133 10.92 -11.73 -1.60
N ALA A 134 11.11 -12.91 -2.18
CA ALA A 134 12.40 -13.33 -2.70
C ALA A 134 12.92 -12.38 -3.79
N PHE A 135 12.01 -11.89 -4.65
CA PHE A 135 12.33 -10.91 -5.69
C PHE A 135 12.75 -9.56 -5.11
N LEU A 136 12.06 -9.04 -4.09
CA LEU A 136 12.48 -7.79 -3.42
C LEU A 136 13.84 -7.93 -2.73
N ILE A 137 14.09 -9.06 -2.07
CA ILE A 137 15.40 -9.34 -1.47
C ILE A 137 16.48 -9.38 -2.57
N PHE A 138 16.21 -10.06 -3.68
CA PHE A 138 17.10 -10.07 -4.84
C PHE A 138 17.39 -8.66 -5.35
N LEU A 139 16.36 -7.81 -5.53
CA LEU A 139 16.56 -6.42 -5.95
C LEU A 139 17.45 -5.65 -4.97
N ALA A 140 17.18 -5.79 -3.66
CA ALA A 140 17.89 -5.06 -2.62
C ALA A 140 19.39 -5.44 -2.52
N VAL A 141 19.74 -6.72 -2.74
CA VAL A 141 21.14 -7.20 -2.62
C VAL A 141 21.90 -7.20 -3.94
N SER A 142 21.21 -7.06 -5.07
CA SER A 142 21.79 -7.04 -6.41
C SER A 142 22.24 -5.65 -6.85
N ARG A 143 22.87 -5.58 -8.01
CA ARG A 143 23.22 -4.29 -8.67
C ARG A 143 22.00 -3.39 -8.93
N TYR A 144 20.81 -3.94 -8.98
CA TYR A 144 19.58 -3.18 -9.23
C TYR A 144 19.16 -2.32 -8.01
N GLY A 145 19.61 -2.66 -6.80
CA GLY A 145 19.36 -1.86 -5.60
C GLY A 145 20.02 -0.46 -5.62
N THR A 146 20.91 -0.19 -6.58
CA THR A 146 21.54 1.12 -6.76
C THR A 146 20.79 2.03 -7.75
N ILE A 147 19.76 1.52 -8.44
CA ILE A 147 18.96 2.30 -9.39
C ILE A 147 18.15 3.34 -8.63
N ARG A 148 18.27 4.61 -9.03
CA ARG A 148 17.43 5.70 -8.52
C ARG A 148 16.05 5.66 -9.15
N LEU A 149 15.01 5.89 -8.36
CA LEU A 149 13.64 5.94 -8.87
C LEU A 149 13.35 7.22 -9.68
N GLY A 150 14.04 8.33 -9.36
CA GLY A 150 13.98 9.58 -10.13
C GLY A 150 15.12 9.74 -11.14
N SER A 151 15.33 10.96 -11.63
CA SER A 151 16.49 11.33 -12.44
C SER A 151 17.79 11.15 -11.65
N ASP A 152 18.92 11.03 -12.36
CA ASP A 152 20.21 10.76 -11.72
C ASP A 152 20.71 11.90 -10.81
N ASP A 153 20.23 13.11 -11.04
CA ASP A 153 20.49 14.34 -10.30
C ASP A 153 19.39 14.69 -9.28
N ALA A 154 18.32 13.91 -9.18
CA ALA A 154 17.23 14.16 -8.25
C ALA A 154 17.71 14.16 -6.80
N CYS A 155 17.27 15.17 -6.04
CA CYS A 155 17.46 15.26 -4.59
C CYS A 155 16.17 14.90 -3.86
N PRO A 156 16.24 14.31 -2.65
CA PRO A 156 15.05 14.01 -1.86
C PRO A 156 14.27 15.29 -1.48
N ASP A 157 12.97 15.31 -1.71
CA ASP A 157 12.08 16.42 -1.35
C ASP A 157 11.86 16.54 0.16
N TYR A 158 11.97 15.43 0.88
CA TYR A 158 11.73 15.35 2.33
C TYR A 158 12.95 14.88 3.09
N SER A 159 13.05 15.27 4.37
CA SER A 159 14.03 14.68 5.28
C SER A 159 13.73 13.20 5.51
N ASN A 160 14.75 12.40 5.85
CA ASN A 160 14.60 10.98 6.12
C ASN A 160 13.53 10.69 7.19
N LEU A 161 13.48 11.52 8.24
CA LEU A 161 12.47 11.37 9.29
C LEU A 161 11.05 11.64 8.76
N THR A 162 10.86 12.71 7.98
CA THR A 162 9.55 13.02 7.38
C THR A 162 9.12 11.92 6.42
N TRP A 163 10.01 11.46 5.55
CA TRP A 163 9.77 10.34 4.63
C TRP A 163 9.39 9.07 5.39
N PHE A 164 10.17 8.70 6.40
CA PHE A 164 9.88 7.53 7.23
C PHE A 164 8.52 7.64 7.92
N THR A 165 8.19 8.80 8.54
CA THR A 165 6.91 8.98 9.21
C THR A 165 5.72 8.90 8.27
N MET A 166 5.84 9.40 7.04
CA MET A 166 4.77 9.31 6.04
C MET A 166 4.54 7.87 5.56
N LEU A 167 5.62 7.12 5.27
CA LEU A 167 5.52 5.71 4.89
C LEU A 167 4.99 4.84 6.03
N PHE A 168 5.50 5.04 7.23
CA PHE A 168 5.08 4.28 8.40
C PHE A 168 3.61 4.54 8.74
N ALA A 169 3.16 5.80 8.68
CA ALA A 169 1.76 6.14 8.93
C ALA A 169 0.81 5.58 7.87
N ALA A 170 1.26 5.38 6.63
CA ALA A 170 0.47 4.72 5.60
C ALA A 170 0.27 3.22 5.90
N GLY A 171 1.25 2.57 6.51
CA GLY A 171 1.20 1.14 6.87
C GLY A 171 0.51 0.83 8.20
N ILE A 172 0.52 1.78 9.16
CA ILE A 172 -0.15 1.60 10.44
C ILE A 172 -1.57 2.15 10.36
N GLY A 173 -2.49 1.27 10.06
CA GLY A 173 -3.91 1.56 10.11
C GLY A 173 -4.57 1.03 11.40
N THR A 174 -5.84 1.37 11.57
CA THR A 174 -6.69 0.91 12.69
C THR A 174 -6.73 -0.62 12.79
N ILE A 175 -6.58 -1.32 11.66
CA ILE A 175 -6.61 -2.78 11.59
C ILE A 175 -5.37 -3.39 12.24
N LEU A 176 -4.18 -2.83 12.03
CA LEU A 176 -2.99 -3.31 12.74
C LEU A 176 -3.17 -3.19 14.25
N MET A 177 -3.76 -2.09 14.72
CA MET A 177 -4.05 -1.88 16.14
C MET A 177 -5.08 -2.88 16.68
N PHE A 178 -6.04 -3.30 15.86
CA PHE A 178 -7.03 -4.31 16.25
C PHE A 178 -6.43 -5.72 16.21
N TRP A 179 -5.94 -6.15 15.04
CA TRP A 179 -5.47 -7.51 14.86
C TRP A 179 -4.15 -7.80 15.55
N GLY A 180 -3.31 -6.80 15.79
CA GLY A 180 -2.09 -6.95 16.60
C GLY A 180 -2.36 -7.45 18.02
N VAL A 181 -3.58 -7.27 18.53
CA VAL A 181 -4.03 -7.81 19.82
C VAL A 181 -4.96 -9.00 19.63
N ALA A 182 -5.95 -8.87 18.75
CA ALA A 182 -7.00 -9.88 18.58
C ALA A 182 -6.47 -11.19 17.99
N GLU A 183 -5.54 -11.12 17.05
CA GLU A 183 -5.00 -12.30 16.37
C GLU A 183 -4.19 -13.20 17.32
N PRO A 184 -3.16 -12.72 18.05
CA PRO A 184 -2.44 -13.58 19.00
C PRO A 184 -3.36 -14.21 20.05
N ILE A 185 -4.36 -13.47 20.55
CA ILE A 185 -5.34 -13.99 21.50
C ILE A 185 -6.20 -15.10 20.86
N SER A 186 -6.62 -14.90 19.61
CA SER A 186 -7.43 -15.89 18.88
C SER A 186 -6.63 -17.19 18.66
N HIS A 187 -5.36 -17.08 18.28
CA HIS A 187 -4.49 -18.24 18.04
C HIS A 187 -4.03 -18.91 19.33
N PHE A 188 -3.95 -18.17 20.43
CA PHE A 188 -3.71 -18.74 21.75
C PHE A 188 -4.88 -19.62 22.19
N ALA A 189 -6.11 -19.13 22.01
CA ALA A 189 -7.33 -19.86 22.33
C ALA A 189 -7.66 -20.97 21.32
N GLN A 190 -7.28 -20.80 20.05
CA GLN A 190 -7.51 -21.77 18.95
C GLN A 190 -6.23 -21.90 18.10
N PRO A 191 -5.29 -22.77 18.52
CA PRO A 191 -4.00 -22.90 17.85
C PRO A 191 -4.11 -23.29 16.38
N PRO A 192 -3.27 -22.69 15.51
CA PRO A 192 -3.29 -22.98 14.07
C PRO A 192 -2.75 -24.37 13.72
N PHE A 193 -1.93 -24.95 14.57
CA PHE A 193 -1.22 -26.19 14.30
C PHE A 193 -1.84 -27.38 15.05
N SER A 194 -1.95 -28.52 14.35
CA SER A 194 -2.51 -29.74 14.92
C SER A 194 -1.65 -30.25 16.10
N GLY A 195 -2.31 -30.74 17.12
CA GLY A 195 -1.65 -31.32 18.31
C GLY A 195 -1.09 -30.29 19.30
N VAL A 196 -1.40 -29.00 19.12
CA VAL A 196 -1.12 -27.97 20.11
C VAL A 196 -2.33 -27.79 21.01
N GLU A 197 -2.12 -27.89 22.32
CA GLU A 197 -3.17 -27.69 23.31
C GLU A 197 -3.50 -26.18 23.42
N PRO A 198 -4.80 -25.81 23.37
CA PRO A 198 -5.22 -24.41 23.59
C PRO A 198 -4.68 -23.86 24.93
N GLU A 199 -4.39 -22.56 24.94
CA GLU A 199 -3.94 -21.82 26.14
C GLU A 199 -2.64 -22.35 26.77
N SER A 200 -1.89 -23.19 26.03
CA SER A 200 -0.58 -23.69 26.47
C SER A 200 0.55 -22.70 26.13
N GLU A 201 1.73 -22.93 26.76
CA GLU A 201 2.95 -22.17 26.42
C GLU A 201 3.28 -22.25 24.92
N ARG A 202 3.13 -23.45 24.33
CA ARG A 202 3.34 -23.64 22.89
C ARG A 202 2.32 -22.86 22.06
N ALA A 203 1.05 -22.86 22.45
CA ALA A 203 0.02 -22.07 21.79
C ALA A 203 0.34 -20.58 21.82
N ALA A 204 0.88 -20.06 22.93
CA ALA A 204 1.30 -18.66 23.02
C ALA A 204 2.45 -18.32 22.06
N ARG A 205 3.47 -19.17 21.98
CA ARG A 205 4.60 -19.00 21.05
C ARG A 205 4.17 -19.07 19.59
N ASP A 206 3.38 -20.08 19.25
CA ASP A 206 2.87 -20.28 17.89
C ASP A 206 1.97 -19.10 17.48
N ALA A 207 1.13 -18.59 18.38
CA ALA A 207 0.26 -17.44 18.16
C ALA A 207 1.05 -16.16 17.84
N MET A 208 2.10 -15.88 18.61
CA MET A 208 2.97 -14.72 18.37
C MET A 208 3.77 -14.87 17.08
N THR A 209 4.27 -16.06 16.80
CA THR A 209 5.03 -16.37 15.57
C THR A 209 4.19 -16.16 14.32
N VAL A 210 2.95 -16.64 14.33
CA VAL A 210 2.02 -16.49 13.21
C VAL A 210 1.58 -15.04 13.04
N ALA A 211 1.29 -14.33 14.12
CA ALA A 211 1.00 -12.90 14.06
C ALA A 211 2.17 -12.11 13.44
N MET A 212 3.42 -12.41 13.84
CA MET A 212 4.61 -11.84 13.20
C MET A 212 4.73 -12.21 11.72
N TYR A 213 4.31 -13.41 11.32
CA TYR A 213 4.28 -13.81 9.92
C TYR A 213 3.28 -12.98 9.11
N HIS A 214 2.06 -12.77 9.64
CA HIS A 214 1.02 -12.01 8.98
C HIS A 214 1.30 -10.50 8.90
N PHE A 215 2.06 -9.94 9.85
CA PHE A 215 2.41 -8.51 9.86
C PHE A 215 3.89 -8.22 9.55
N GLY A 216 4.67 -9.26 9.24
CA GLY A 216 6.09 -9.17 8.96
C GLY A 216 6.42 -8.99 7.47
N LEU A 217 7.52 -9.63 7.04
CA LEU A 217 8.13 -9.43 5.73
C LEU A 217 7.20 -9.68 4.54
N HIS A 218 6.31 -10.67 4.63
CA HIS A 218 5.38 -11.01 3.55
C HIS A 218 4.38 -9.90 3.28
N THR A 219 3.72 -9.39 4.33
CA THR A 219 2.78 -8.27 4.20
C THR A 219 3.46 -7.02 3.67
N TRP A 220 4.63 -6.67 4.23
CA TRP A 220 5.35 -5.49 3.75
C TRP A 220 5.88 -5.62 2.32
N THR A 221 6.07 -6.83 1.84
CA THR A 221 6.37 -7.10 0.42
C THR A 221 5.21 -6.67 -0.48
N ILE A 222 3.97 -6.96 -0.06
CA ILE A 222 2.76 -6.60 -0.84
C ILE A 222 2.65 -5.09 -1.01
N PHE A 223 3.05 -4.28 0.00
CA PHE A 223 3.10 -2.82 -0.11
C PHE A 223 4.33 -2.30 -0.84
N ALA A 224 5.50 -2.85 -0.53
CA ALA A 224 6.76 -2.33 -1.03
C ALA A 224 6.90 -2.51 -2.55
N LEU A 225 6.45 -3.63 -3.09
CA LEU A 225 6.62 -3.93 -4.52
C LEU A 225 5.80 -3.01 -5.43
N PRO A 226 4.49 -2.78 -5.22
CA PRO A 226 3.72 -1.81 -6.01
C PRO A 226 4.27 -0.40 -5.86
N GLY A 227 4.62 0.02 -4.64
CA GLY A 227 5.22 1.34 -4.40
C GLY A 227 6.53 1.54 -5.15
N LEU A 228 7.42 0.54 -5.12
CA LEU A 228 8.67 0.53 -5.87
C LEU A 228 8.42 0.57 -7.38
N ALA A 229 7.51 -0.25 -7.88
CA ALA A 229 7.20 -0.34 -9.30
C ALA A 229 6.53 0.94 -9.83
N ILE A 230 5.53 1.49 -9.12
CA ILE A 230 4.90 2.76 -9.48
C ILE A 230 5.93 3.89 -9.46
N GLY A 231 6.77 3.95 -8.41
CA GLY A 231 7.83 4.94 -8.32
C GLY A 231 8.82 4.84 -9.48
N TYR A 232 9.24 3.65 -9.84
CA TYR A 232 10.15 3.41 -10.96
C TYR A 232 9.54 3.83 -12.30
N PHE A 233 8.33 3.38 -12.62
CA PHE A 233 7.70 3.71 -13.90
C PHE A 233 7.26 5.17 -13.99
N ALA A 234 6.78 5.77 -12.89
CA ALA A 234 6.35 7.15 -12.89
C ALA A 234 7.52 8.15 -12.90
N TYR A 235 8.52 7.96 -12.04
CA TYR A 235 9.58 8.96 -11.87
C TYR A 235 10.82 8.69 -12.74
N ARG A 236 11.10 7.44 -13.12
CA ARG A 236 12.24 7.11 -13.96
C ARG A 236 11.89 7.06 -15.45
N HIS A 237 10.65 6.70 -15.79
CA HIS A 237 10.18 6.53 -17.17
C HIS A 237 9.11 7.54 -17.58
N ASP A 238 8.78 8.52 -16.71
CA ASP A 238 7.79 9.58 -16.98
C ASP A 238 6.40 9.04 -17.41
N LEU A 239 6.05 7.83 -16.96
CA LEU A 239 4.74 7.25 -17.20
C LEU A 239 3.71 7.81 -16.20
N PRO A 240 2.41 7.82 -16.54
CA PRO A 240 1.37 8.24 -15.60
C PRO A 240 1.42 7.43 -14.30
N MET A 241 1.22 8.09 -13.15
CA MET A 241 1.19 7.44 -11.84
C MET A 241 -0.12 6.67 -11.65
N ARG A 242 -0.18 5.47 -12.21
CA ARG A 242 -1.33 4.57 -12.18
C ARG A 242 -0.91 3.12 -12.41
N VAL A 243 -1.76 2.17 -11.99
CA VAL A 243 -1.43 0.74 -12.03
C VAL A 243 -1.24 0.22 -13.47
N SER A 244 -2.01 0.72 -14.42
CA SER A 244 -1.83 0.33 -15.83
C SER A 244 -0.43 0.63 -16.39
N SER A 245 0.29 1.62 -15.84
CA SER A 245 1.66 1.94 -16.25
C SER A 245 2.66 0.84 -15.93
N LEU A 246 2.41 0.01 -14.91
CA LEU A 246 3.23 -1.16 -14.58
C LEU A 246 3.25 -2.20 -15.71
N PHE A 247 2.22 -2.21 -16.51
CA PHE A 247 2.06 -3.13 -17.64
C PHE A 247 2.60 -2.55 -18.95
N TYR A 248 3.20 -1.35 -18.93
CA TYR A 248 3.76 -0.74 -20.15
C TYR A 248 4.75 -1.64 -20.89
N PRO A 249 5.68 -2.37 -20.25
CA PRO A 249 6.59 -3.29 -20.92
C PRO A 249 5.89 -4.41 -21.70
N LEU A 250 4.66 -4.78 -21.30
CA LEU A 250 3.88 -5.85 -21.92
C LEU A 250 2.85 -5.32 -22.91
N LEU A 251 2.23 -4.18 -22.61
CA LEU A 251 1.09 -3.63 -23.35
C LEU A 251 1.45 -2.46 -24.24
N GLY A 252 2.61 -1.81 -24.03
CA GLY A 252 3.00 -0.60 -24.74
C GLY A 252 1.94 0.50 -24.64
N GLU A 253 1.67 1.17 -25.74
CA GLU A 253 0.67 2.27 -25.82
C GLU A 253 -0.77 1.84 -25.49
N ARG A 254 -1.06 0.53 -25.44
CA ARG A 254 -2.39 0.03 -25.06
C ARG A 254 -2.80 0.36 -23.63
N ILE A 255 -1.84 0.76 -22.77
CA ILE A 255 -2.14 1.28 -21.44
C ILE A 255 -3.01 2.55 -21.46
N TYR A 256 -2.96 3.32 -22.54
CA TYR A 256 -3.79 4.52 -22.72
C TYR A 256 -5.18 4.23 -23.31
N GLY A 257 -5.43 2.98 -23.71
CA GLY A 257 -6.68 2.51 -24.28
C GLY A 257 -7.62 1.85 -23.26
N PRO A 258 -8.67 1.15 -23.76
CA PRO A 258 -9.65 0.50 -22.93
C PRO A 258 -9.06 -0.56 -21.99
N LEU A 259 -7.99 -1.24 -22.41
CA LEU A 259 -7.33 -2.27 -21.60
C LEU A 259 -6.67 -1.66 -20.35
N GLY A 260 -5.93 -0.54 -20.53
CA GLY A 260 -5.36 0.19 -19.42
C GLY A 260 -6.43 0.77 -18.49
N ALA A 261 -7.52 1.30 -19.06
CA ALA A 261 -8.65 1.79 -18.28
C ALA A 261 -9.30 0.65 -17.44
N ALA A 262 -9.42 -0.55 -17.99
CA ALA A 262 -9.93 -1.71 -17.26
C ALA A 262 -9.04 -2.09 -16.07
N VAL A 263 -7.72 -2.11 -16.26
CA VAL A 263 -6.75 -2.35 -15.19
C VAL A 263 -6.89 -1.29 -14.09
N ASP A 264 -6.96 -0.01 -14.47
CA ASP A 264 -7.08 1.09 -13.50
C ASP A 264 -8.44 1.05 -12.76
N VAL A 265 -9.54 0.66 -13.43
CA VAL A 265 -10.85 0.46 -12.79
C VAL A 265 -10.78 -0.64 -11.74
N VAL A 266 -10.18 -1.80 -12.06
CA VAL A 266 -10.01 -2.90 -11.11
C VAL A 266 -9.17 -2.45 -9.91
N ALA A 267 -8.08 -1.72 -10.14
CA ALA A 267 -7.25 -1.19 -9.07
C ALA A 267 -8.01 -0.21 -8.16
N VAL A 268 -8.76 0.72 -8.73
CA VAL A 268 -9.58 1.69 -7.97
C VAL A 268 -10.66 0.97 -7.14
N LEU A 269 -11.34 -0.03 -7.72
CA LEU A 269 -12.35 -0.80 -6.99
C LEU A 269 -11.71 -1.65 -5.88
N GLY A 270 -10.58 -2.31 -6.15
CA GLY A 270 -9.82 -3.04 -5.14
C GLY A 270 -9.48 -2.16 -3.95
N THR A 271 -8.85 -1.01 -4.21
CA THR A 271 -8.51 -0.03 -3.17
C THR A 271 -9.74 0.48 -2.42
N LEU A 272 -10.83 0.80 -3.12
CA LEU A 272 -12.06 1.27 -2.51
C LEU A 272 -12.64 0.25 -1.52
N PHE A 273 -12.76 -1.01 -1.92
CA PHE A 273 -13.29 -2.07 -1.06
C PHE A 273 -12.31 -2.43 0.07
N GLY A 274 -11.00 -2.45 -0.19
CA GLY A 274 -9.99 -2.67 0.85
C GLY A 274 -10.02 -1.59 1.93
N VAL A 275 -10.07 -0.31 1.54
CA VAL A 275 -10.21 0.82 2.47
C VAL A 275 -11.55 0.78 3.21
N ALA A 276 -12.65 0.46 2.52
CA ALA A 276 -13.96 0.33 3.15
C ALA A 276 -13.97 -0.77 4.23
N THR A 277 -13.35 -1.93 3.97
CA THR A 277 -13.18 -3.01 4.95
C THR A 277 -12.37 -2.52 6.16
N SER A 278 -11.26 -1.84 5.92
CA SER A 278 -10.40 -1.27 6.97
C SER A 278 -11.16 -0.27 7.84
N LEU A 279 -11.89 0.63 7.21
CA LEU A 279 -12.68 1.65 7.90
C LEU A 279 -13.83 1.01 8.71
N GLY A 280 -14.49 -0.01 8.16
CA GLY A 280 -15.56 -0.75 8.83
C GLY A 280 -15.07 -1.43 10.10
N LEU A 281 -14.02 -2.24 10.01
CA LEU A 281 -13.43 -2.93 11.17
C LEU A 281 -12.89 -1.94 12.22
N GLY A 282 -12.21 -0.88 11.80
CA GLY A 282 -11.75 0.16 12.71
C GLY A 282 -12.89 0.90 13.41
N THR A 283 -14.02 1.11 12.72
CA THR A 283 -15.21 1.71 13.31
C THR A 283 -15.86 0.81 14.35
N LEU A 284 -15.93 -0.50 14.10
CA LEU A 284 -16.43 -1.47 15.09
C LEU A 284 -15.55 -1.47 16.36
N GLN A 285 -14.25 -1.41 16.20
CA GLN A 285 -13.30 -1.30 17.30
C GLN A 285 -13.51 -0.01 18.11
N LEU A 286 -13.56 1.14 17.44
CA LEU A 286 -13.78 2.43 18.09
C LEU A 286 -15.12 2.47 18.80
N ASN A 287 -16.20 2.00 18.17
CA ASN A 287 -17.52 1.95 18.82
C ASN A 287 -17.52 1.02 20.04
N SER A 288 -16.79 -0.10 19.98
CA SER A 288 -16.65 -0.98 21.13
C SER A 288 -15.87 -0.34 22.27
N GLY A 289 -14.79 0.39 21.97
CA GLY A 289 -14.04 1.17 22.97
C GLY A 289 -14.87 2.28 23.59
N LEU A 290 -15.62 3.05 22.79
CA LEU A 290 -16.51 4.10 23.27
C LEU A 290 -17.67 3.54 24.10
N ALA A 291 -18.19 2.37 23.74
CA ALA A 291 -19.21 1.67 24.54
C ALA A 291 -18.67 1.26 25.92
N TYR A 292 -17.43 0.78 25.96
CA TYR A 292 -16.81 0.37 27.21
C TYR A 292 -16.49 1.54 28.16
N LEU A 293 -15.98 2.66 27.59
CA LEU A 293 -15.53 3.81 28.39
C LEU A 293 -16.65 4.80 28.73
N PHE A 294 -17.61 4.97 27.82
CA PHE A 294 -18.61 6.04 27.90
C PHE A 294 -20.04 5.57 27.70
N GLU A 295 -20.27 4.24 27.70
CA GLU A 295 -21.60 3.64 27.50
C GLU A 295 -22.30 4.01 26.19
N VAL A 296 -21.53 4.43 25.17
CA VAL A 296 -22.07 4.78 23.86
C VAL A 296 -22.70 3.54 23.19
N PRO A 297 -23.94 3.61 22.68
CA PRO A 297 -24.60 2.45 22.11
C PRO A 297 -23.83 1.85 20.91
N LYS A 298 -23.81 0.53 20.80
CA LYS A 298 -23.27 -0.18 19.63
C LYS A 298 -24.33 -0.30 18.54
N THR A 299 -24.66 0.81 17.89
CA THR A 299 -25.70 0.88 16.86
C THR A 299 -25.12 1.31 15.51
N GLY A 300 -25.80 0.96 14.42
CA GLY A 300 -25.39 1.35 13.08
C GLY A 300 -25.29 2.87 12.90
N TRP A 301 -26.16 3.66 13.52
CA TRP A 301 -26.10 5.13 13.45
C TRP A 301 -24.86 5.72 14.12
N VAL A 302 -24.41 5.15 15.24
CA VAL A 302 -23.16 5.56 15.89
C VAL A 302 -21.98 5.21 14.98
N GLN A 303 -21.98 4.03 14.38
CA GLN A 303 -20.95 3.63 13.43
C GLN A 303 -20.90 4.55 12.21
N VAL A 304 -22.05 4.91 11.63
CA VAL A 304 -22.12 5.90 10.53
C VAL A 304 -21.57 7.27 10.96
N ALA A 305 -21.87 7.73 12.16
CA ALA A 305 -21.32 8.98 12.67
C ALA A 305 -19.80 8.92 12.83
N ILE A 306 -19.24 7.80 13.35
CA ILE A 306 -17.79 7.60 13.45
C ILE A 306 -17.15 7.59 12.06
N ILE A 307 -17.71 6.87 11.09
CA ILE A 307 -17.23 6.83 9.69
C ILE A 307 -17.24 8.24 9.09
N ALA A 308 -18.32 9.00 9.29
CA ALA A 308 -18.42 10.36 8.77
C ALA A 308 -17.34 11.29 9.38
N CYS A 309 -17.08 11.18 10.68
CA CYS A 309 -16.02 11.94 11.34
C CYS A 309 -14.63 11.59 10.78
N ILE A 310 -14.29 10.30 10.67
CA ILE A 310 -13.00 9.84 10.16
C ILE A 310 -12.84 10.28 8.70
N THR A 311 -13.85 10.08 7.88
CA THR A 311 -13.85 10.47 6.46
C THR A 311 -13.72 12.00 6.33
N GLY A 312 -14.38 12.79 7.19
CA GLY A 312 -14.24 14.24 7.22
C GLY A 312 -12.81 14.69 7.53
N VAL A 313 -12.15 14.07 8.50
CA VAL A 313 -10.74 14.33 8.82
C VAL A 313 -9.84 13.95 7.65
N ALA A 314 -10.06 12.79 7.06
CA ALA A 314 -9.28 12.32 5.90
C ALA A 314 -9.46 13.24 4.69
N ALA A 315 -10.69 13.61 4.35
CA ALA A 315 -11.01 14.53 3.26
C ALA A 315 -10.38 15.91 3.46
N THR A 316 -10.45 16.44 4.68
CA THR A 316 -9.79 17.70 5.03
C THR A 316 -8.27 17.60 4.89
N SER A 317 -7.67 16.49 5.35
CA SER A 317 -6.23 16.24 5.21
C SER A 317 -5.80 16.22 3.74
N VAL A 318 -6.56 15.55 2.89
CA VAL A 318 -6.29 15.49 1.44
C VAL A 318 -6.49 16.87 0.79
N ALA A 319 -7.53 17.58 1.14
CA ALA A 319 -7.81 18.92 0.60
C ALA A 319 -6.72 19.96 0.97
N LEU A 320 -6.08 19.81 2.13
CA LEU A 320 -4.96 20.64 2.56
C LEU A 320 -3.64 20.29 1.85
N GLY A 321 -3.60 19.18 1.11
CA GLY A 321 -2.46 18.69 0.34
C GLY A 321 -1.38 17.98 1.17
N LEU A 322 -0.33 17.54 0.46
CA LEU A 322 0.69 16.66 1.01
C LEU A 322 1.44 17.28 2.20
N ASP A 323 1.88 18.53 2.07
CA ASP A 323 2.73 19.19 3.08
C ASP A 323 1.98 19.64 4.33
N LYS A 324 0.75 20.13 4.18
CA LYS A 324 -0.02 20.71 5.30
C LYS A 324 -0.97 19.70 5.94
N GLY A 325 -1.56 18.81 5.16
CA GLY A 325 -2.51 17.82 5.62
C GLY A 325 -1.83 16.49 5.96
N ILE A 326 -1.46 15.74 4.93
CA ILE A 326 -0.99 14.35 5.07
C ILE A 326 0.25 14.27 5.95
N ARG A 327 1.27 15.11 5.72
CA ARG A 327 2.51 15.11 6.50
C ARG A 327 2.29 15.37 7.99
N ARG A 328 1.46 16.37 8.33
CA ARG A 328 1.19 16.72 9.74
C ARG A 328 0.40 15.62 10.46
N LEU A 329 -0.60 15.06 9.78
CA LEU A 329 -1.39 13.97 10.33
C LEU A 329 -0.53 12.71 10.53
N SER A 330 0.34 12.40 9.58
CA SER A 330 1.31 11.29 9.69
C SER A 330 2.27 11.49 10.86
N GLN A 331 2.80 12.69 11.03
CA GLN A 331 3.68 13.01 12.17
C GLN A 331 2.95 12.87 13.51
N ALA A 332 1.71 13.36 13.60
CA ALA A 332 0.89 13.20 14.81
C ALA A 332 0.63 11.72 15.12
N ASN A 333 0.28 10.92 14.10
CA ASN A 333 0.07 9.49 14.25
C ASN A 333 1.30 8.76 14.80
N ILE A 334 2.50 9.05 14.25
CA ILE A 334 3.75 8.45 14.73
C ILE A 334 4.04 8.84 16.19
N VAL A 335 3.87 10.11 16.54
CA VAL A 335 4.10 10.56 17.92
C VAL A 335 3.15 9.83 18.87
N LEU A 336 1.86 9.74 18.55
CA LEU A 336 0.89 9.00 19.36
C LEU A 336 1.24 7.52 19.46
N SER A 337 1.66 6.88 18.37
CA SER A 337 2.09 5.48 18.36
C SER A 337 3.30 5.25 19.25
N ILE A 338 4.32 6.12 19.18
CA ILE A 338 5.50 6.04 20.04
C ILE A 338 5.12 6.22 21.51
N VAL A 339 4.28 7.21 21.84
CA VAL A 339 3.80 7.44 23.20
C VAL A 339 3.08 6.21 23.74
N LEU A 340 2.20 5.60 22.93
CA LEU A 340 1.49 4.38 23.32
C LEU A 340 2.44 3.22 23.56
N ILE A 341 3.40 2.98 22.66
CA ILE A 341 4.40 1.90 22.82
C ILE A 341 5.23 2.10 24.07
N VAL A 342 5.73 3.32 24.30
CA VAL A 342 6.52 3.65 25.49
C VAL A 342 5.68 3.50 26.77
N PHE A 343 4.43 3.96 26.73
CA PHE A 343 3.51 3.79 27.86
C PHE A 343 3.32 2.31 28.22
N VAL A 344 3.01 1.47 27.23
CA VAL A 344 2.84 0.02 27.46
C VAL A 344 4.13 -0.63 27.93
N ALA A 345 5.28 -0.24 27.38
CA ALA A 345 6.57 -0.79 27.79
C ALA A 345 6.95 -0.40 29.22
N VAL A 346 6.58 0.80 29.69
CA VAL A 346 6.94 1.29 31.04
C VAL A 346 5.94 0.82 32.10
N VAL A 347 4.65 0.84 31.79
CA VAL A 347 3.58 0.50 32.75
C VAL A 347 3.33 -1.00 32.81
N GLY A 348 3.58 -1.72 31.73
CA GLY A 348 3.44 -3.16 31.64
C GLY A 348 4.61 -3.94 32.23
N PRO A 349 4.61 -5.26 32.11
CA PRO A 349 5.71 -6.11 32.56
C PRO A 349 6.91 -5.99 31.60
N THR A 350 7.68 -4.92 31.75
CA THR A 350 8.76 -4.48 30.83
C THR A 350 9.72 -5.60 30.44
N VAL A 351 10.18 -6.39 31.42
CA VAL A 351 11.13 -7.49 31.19
C VAL A 351 10.48 -8.57 30.34
N PHE A 352 9.28 -8.99 30.68
CA PHE A 352 8.52 -9.98 29.90
C PHE A 352 8.26 -9.50 28.46
N ILE A 353 7.92 -8.22 28.27
CA ILE A 353 7.73 -7.64 26.94
C ILE A 353 9.04 -7.73 26.13
N ALA A 354 10.17 -7.37 26.74
CA ALA A 354 11.47 -7.41 26.07
C ALA A 354 11.89 -8.85 25.74
N GLU A 355 11.75 -9.78 26.67
CA GLU A 355 12.04 -11.21 26.46
C GLU A 355 11.13 -11.80 25.38
N GLY A 356 9.82 -11.51 25.43
CA GLY A 356 8.84 -11.95 24.45
C GLY A 356 9.14 -11.43 23.05
N MET A 357 9.55 -10.16 22.91
CA MET A 357 9.96 -9.60 21.62
C MET A 357 11.16 -10.32 21.03
N VAL A 358 12.20 -10.58 21.83
CA VAL A 358 13.42 -11.28 21.37
C VAL A 358 13.08 -12.72 21.00
N GLN A 359 12.33 -13.42 21.81
CA GLN A 359 11.92 -14.81 21.55
C GLN A 359 11.05 -14.90 20.31
N THR A 360 10.01 -14.07 20.20
CA THR A 360 9.11 -14.07 19.03
C THR A 360 9.87 -13.77 17.74
N LEU A 361 10.84 -12.86 17.77
CA LEU A 361 11.68 -12.60 16.60
C LEU A 361 12.48 -13.84 16.18
N GLY A 362 13.07 -14.57 17.14
CA GLY A 362 13.79 -15.81 16.88
C GLY A 362 12.87 -16.89 16.32
N ASP A 363 11.73 -17.14 16.97
CA ASP A 363 10.72 -18.11 16.54
C ASP A 363 10.18 -17.78 15.14
N TYR A 364 9.95 -16.50 14.84
CA TYR A 364 9.52 -16.05 13.52
C TYR A 364 10.57 -16.29 12.43
N LEU A 365 11.84 -15.98 12.69
CA LEU A 365 12.92 -16.20 11.71
C LEU A 365 13.16 -17.68 11.44
N ASP A 366 13.04 -18.53 12.46
CA ASP A 366 13.11 -19.99 12.32
C ASP A 366 11.92 -20.54 11.53
N ALA A 367 10.71 -20.06 11.83
CA ALA A 367 9.49 -20.51 11.17
C ALA A 367 9.29 -19.95 9.74
N LEU A 368 9.93 -18.82 9.40
CA LEU A 368 9.70 -18.10 8.16
C LEU A 368 9.85 -18.95 6.88
N PRO A 369 10.89 -19.82 6.73
CA PRO A 369 11.07 -20.61 5.50
C PRO A 369 9.94 -21.61 5.25
N TRP A 370 9.38 -22.23 6.27
CA TRP A 370 8.30 -23.18 6.10
C TRP A 370 6.92 -22.51 6.07
N LEU A 371 6.68 -21.46 6.87
CA LEU A 371 5.44 -20.67 6.82
C LEU A 371 5.23 -20.03 5.44
N ALA A 372 6.31 -19.58 4.80
CA ALA A 372 6.28 -18.97 3.47
C ALA A 372 5.67 -19.88 2.38
N PHE A 373 5.68 -21.20 2.58
CA PHE A 373 5.16 -22.19 1.63
C PHE A 373 4.09 -23.09 2.24
N TRP A 374 3.67 -22.80 3.46
CA TRP A 374 2.67 -23.62 4.14
C TRP A 374 1.27 -23.37 3.57
N THR A 375 0.76 -24.35 2.84
CA THR A 375 -0.58 -24.31 2.21
C THR A 375 -1.64 -25.09 2.96
N GLN A 376 -1.25 -25.77 4.06
CA GLN A 376 -2.14 -26.65 4.83
C GLN A 376 -2.76 -27.81 3.99
N ALA A 377 -2.05 -28.25 2.93
CA ALA A 377 -2.53 -29.22 1.96
C ALA A 377 -2.86 -30.62 2.54
N PHE A 378 -2.26 -30.96 3.69
CA PHE A 378 -2.42 -32.27 4.33
C PHE A 378 -3.28 -32.21 5.60
N SER A 379 -4.09 -31.16 5.77
CA SER A 379 -4.97 -30.97 6.91
C SER A 379 -6.39 -30.67 6.44
N GLU A 380 -7.38 -31.13 7.20
CA GLU A 380 -8.79 -30.80 6.98
C GLU A 380 -9.18 -29.41 7.53
N SER A 381 -8.29 -28.77 8.29
CA SER A 381 -8.52 -27.44 8.85
C SER A 381 -8.59 -26.37 7.75
N ASP A 382 -9.51 -25.43 7.94
CA ASP A 382 -9.66 -24.26 7.06
C ASP A 382 -8.90 -23.02 7.55
N TRP A 383 -8.02 -23.17 8.54
CA TRP A 383 -7.34 -22.06 9.21
C TRP A 383 -6.56 -21.16 8.21
N GLN A 384 -5.79 -21.77 7.31
CA GLN A 384 -5.03 -21.04 6.27
C GLN A 384 -5.92 -20.16 5.41
N ARG A 385 -7.11 -20.65 5.06
CA ARG A 385 -8.08 -19.91 4.23
C ARG A 385 -8.71 -18.76 4.99
N GLN A 386 -8.97 -18.95 6.28
CA GLN A 386 -9.61 -17.95 7.13
C GLN A 386 -8.65 -16.84 7.55
N TRP A 387 -7.35 -17.12 7.68
CA TRP A 387 -6.36 -16.21 8.20
C TRP A 387 -5.36 -15.73 7.15
N THR A 388 -4.41 -16.56 6.75
CA THR A 388 -3.33 -16.13 5.85
C THR A 388 -3.86 -15.63 4.50
N LEU A 389 -4.81 -16.34 3.89
CA LEU A 389 -5.36 -15.91 2.61
C LEU A 389 -6.22 -14.65 2.75
N PHE A 390 -6.95 -14.52 3.86
CA PHE A 390 -7.67 -13.29 4.17
C PHE A 390 -6.70 -12.11 4.25
N TYR A 391 -5.60 -12.24 4.99
CA TYR A 391 -4.59 -11.17 5.09
C TYR A 391 -3.96 -10.83 3.75
N TRP A 392 -3.56 -11.82 2.97
CA TRP A 392 -2.96 -11.55 1.65
C TRP A 392 -3.95 -10.89 0.70
N ALA A 393 -5.17 -11.40 0.59
CA ALA A 393 -6.20 -10.84 -0.28
C ALA A 393 -6.58 -9.42 0.13
N TRP A 394 -6.78 -9.20 1.43
CA TRP A 394 -7.10 -7.89 1.97
C TRP A 394 -5.94 -6.89 1.76
N THR A 395 -4.70 -7.27 2.07
CA THR A 395 -3.53 -6.41 1.88
C THR A 395 -3.33 -6.05 0.42
N ILE A 396 -3.43 -7.02 -0.51
CA ILE A 396 -3.33 -6.78 -1.96
C ILE A 396 -4.42 -5.81 -2.44
N SER A 397 -5.60 -5.82 -1.84
CA SER A 397 -6.72 -4.98 -2.29
C SER A 397 -6.48 -3.49 -2.09
N TRP A 398 -5.68 -3.07 -1.11
CA TRP A 398 -5.45 -1.67 -0.80
C TRP A 398 -3.97 -1.24 -0.81
N ALA A 399 -3.04 -2.15 -1.09
CA ALA A 399 -1.63 -1.85 -1.32
C ALA A 399 -1.44 -1.20 -2.70
#